data_65ec1a0ba2eab9e3d073c731aa613ab0
#
_entry.id   65ec1a0ba2eab9e3d073c731aa613ab0
#
_cell.length_a   1.000
_cell.length_b   1.000
_cell.length_c   1.000
_cell.angle_alpha   90.00
_cell.angle_beta   90.00
_cell.angle_gamma   90.00
#
_symmetry.space_group_name_H-M   'P 1'
#
loop_
_entity.id
_entity.type
_entity.pdbx_description
1 polymer ?
#
loop_
_entity_poly.entity_id
_entity_poly.type
_entity_poly.pdbx_seq_one_letter_code
_entity_poly.pdbx_strand_id
1 'polypeptide(L)'
;MFTHLHTHTEFSLLDGACRIEQLVSRAKSLGMQSLAITDHGNMYGAVDFYKACKKEGIKPIIGCEVYVAPRMRFDKDKVLDKEYNHLVLLCKNEKGYKNLIKMVSKSYTEGFYFKPRIDHDLLEKYSEGLVCLSACLAGEIPQALLQKDYDKAKRVALWYDELFGRGNYYLELQNHGINEQAIVNEGLKRLSRETGIPLVATNDVHYIEKQDAKIQQVLICIATNKTIGDDTGLEFHADEFYLKSEQQMREIFADTAQAIDNTQIIADMCNFDFEFGHTKLPYYETPNNMDHFEYFKMLCMNGMKKRYGENPPEKYYDRLEYELETVEKMGYTDYYLIVADFVSFAKSRKIPVXXXXNPRGPGQRFGCRLNCGVLHGNNRPRPHEI
;
A
#
# COMPACT_ATOMS: atom_id res chain seq x y z
N MET A 1 26.39 -7.17 -5.62
CA MET A 1 25.59 -6.29 -4.75
C MET A 1 24.40 -7.08 -4.23
N PHE A 2 23.89 -6.69 -3.08
CA PHE A 2 22.78 -7.35 -2.39
C PHE A 2 21.70 -6.33 -2.04
N THR A 3 20.45 -6.74 -2.12
CA THR A 3 19.28 -5.91 -1.79
C THR A 3 18.36 -6.68 -0.84
N HIS A 4 17.99 -6.08 0.30
CA HIS A 4 16.92 -6.65 1.13
C HIS A 4 15.59 -6.46 0.41
N LEU A 5 14.93 -7.58 0.08
CA LEU A 5 13.67 -7.62 -0.68
C LEU A 5 12.45 -7.94 0.19
N HIS A 6 12.65 -8.31 1.46
CA HIS A 6 11.61 -8.63 2.42
C HIS A 6 11.92 -7.85 3.70
N THR A 7 11.19 -6.75 3.93
CA THR A 7 11.50 -5.77 4.98
C THR A 7 10.22 -5.14 5.53
N HIS A 8 10.08 -5.15 6.85
CA HIS A 8 8.93 -4.63 7.58
C HIS A 8 9.28 -3.34 8.29
N THR A 9 8.45 -2.31 8.07
CA THR A 9 8.63 -1.00 8.68
C THR A 9 7.69 -0.82 9.87
N GLU A 10 7.70 0.38 10.46
CA GLU A 10 6.75 0.79 11.50
C GLU A 10 5.29 0.69 11.06
N PHE A 11 5.02 0.46 9.77
CA PHE A 11 3.67 0.23 9.24
C PHE A 11 3.26 -1.25 9.23
N SER A 12 4.18 -2.16 9.59
CA SER A 12 3.84 -3.54 9.99
C SER A 12 3.46 -3.50 11.48
N LEU A 13 2.22 -3.06 11.74
CA LEU A 13 1.77 -2.54 13.04
C LEU A 13 1.88 -3.55 14.20
N LEU A 14 2.02 -4.84 13.90
CA LEU A 14 2.09 -5.88 14.95
C LEU A 14 3.50 -6.07 15.50
N ASP A 15 4.52 -5.90 14.66
CA ASP A 15 5.88 -6.41 14.95
C ASP A 15 7.01 -5.67 14.24
N GLY A 16 6.71 -4.71 13.36
CA GLY A 16 7.73 -3.97 12.64
C GLY A 16 8.31 -2.83 13.48
N ALA A 17 9.62 -2.86 13.72
CA ALA A 17 10.33 -1.83 14.50
C ALA A 17 11.26 -0.96 13.65
N CYS A 18 11.25 -1.09 12.32
CA CYS A 18 12.10 -0.28 11.44
C CYS A 18 11.43 1.05 11.12
N ARG A 19 11.88 2.13 11.74
CA ARG A 19 11.46 3.48 11.33
C ARG A 19 12.07 3.78 9.95
N ILE A 20 11.25 4.21 9.02
CA ILE A 20 11.62 4.36 7.60
C ILE A 20 12.91 5.17 7.41
N GLU A 21 13.00 6.37 8.00
CA GLU A 21 14.19 7.22 7.82
C GLU A 21 15.45 6.54 8.36
N GLN A 22 15.36 5.88 9.53
CA GLN A 22 16.48 5.19 10.16
C GLN A 22 16.89 3.96 9.34
N LEU A 23 15.91 3.18 8.86
CA LEU A 23 16.13 2.00 8.03
C LEU A 23 16.89 2.37 6.75
N VAL A 24 16.43 3.40 6.04
CA VAL A 24 17.04 3.86 4.78
C VAL A 24 18.46 4.39 5.05
N SER A 25 18.63 5.19 6.10
CA SER A 25 19.96 5.71 6.51
C SER A 25 20.92 4.56 6.84
N ARG A 26 20.45 3.54 7.56
CA ARG A 26 21.26 2.37 7.89
C ARG A 26 21.63 1.57 6.63
N ALA A 27 20.69 1.33 5.73
CA ALA A 27 20.96 0.65 4.45
C ALA A 27 22.06 1.40 3.67
N LYS A 28 21.96 2.73 3.63
CA LYS A 28 22.98 3.58 2.99
C LYS A 28 24.35 3.40 3.64
N SER A 29 24.41 3.39 4.98
CA SER A 29 25.68 3.22 5.71
C SER A 29 26.30 1.85 5.47
N LEU A 30 25.49 0.83 5.17
CA LEU A 30 25.95 -0.52 4.81
C LEU A 30 26.32 -0.65 3.33
N GLY A 31 26.25 0.44 2.56
CA GLY A 31 26.63 0.48 1.14
C GLY A 31 25.56 -0.03 0.16
N MET A 32 24.34 -0.25 0.63
CA MET A 32 23.25 -0.73 -0.23
C MET A 32 22.83 0.33 -1.23
N GLN A 33 22.48 -0.10 -2.45
CA GLN A 33 22.05 0.79 -3.53
C GLN A 33 20.54 0.71 -3.77
N SER A 34 19.89 -0.29 -3.21
CA SER A 34 18.45 -0.51 -3.32
C SER A 34 17.93 -1.17 -2.05
N LEU A 35 16.64 -1.00 -1.80
CA LEU A 35 15.96 -1.54 -0.62
C LEU A 35 14.48 -1.68 -0.93
N ALA A 36 13.84 -2.74 -0.44
CA ALA A 36 12.39 -2.92 -0.59
C ALA A 36 11.64 -2.60 0.70
N ILE A 37 10.37 -2.26 0.55
CA ILE A 37 9.38 -2.21 1.63
C ILE A 37 8.30 -3.26 1.32
N THR A 38 7.99 -4.12 2.28
CA THR A 38 7.01 -5.23 2.10
C THR A 38 6.18 -5.42 3.37
N ASP A 39 5.60 -4.35 3.88
CA ASP A 39 4.80 -4.38 5.11
C ASP A 39 3.64 -5.37 5.03
N HIS A 40 3.22 -5.88 6.19
CA HIS A 40 2.15 -6.86 6.35
C HIS A 40 0.80 -6.30 5.88
N GLY A 41 0.30 -6.79 4.74
CA GLY A 41 -1.06 -6.55 4.25
C GLY A 41 -1.41 -5.11 3.93
N ASN A 42 -0.43 -4.21 3.83
CA ASN A 42 -0.70 -2.81 3.56
C ASN A 42 0.44 -2.12 2.80
N MET A 43 0.18 -0.92 2.30
CA MET A 43 1.16 -0.10 1.57
C MET A 43 1.22 1.33 2.16
N TYR A 44 0.92 1.46 3.45
CA TYR A 44 0.80 2.78 4.09
C TYR A 44 2.11 3.56 4.06
N GLY A 45 3.24 2.88 4.24
CA GLY A 45 4.57 3.49 4.23
C GLY A 45 5.16 3.77 2.85
N ALA A 46 4.51 3.36 1.75
CA ALA A 46 5.12 3.33 0.42
C ALA A 46 5.64 4.71 -0.04
N VAL A 47 4.87 5.78 0.17
CA VAL A 47 5.26 7.14 -0.28
C VAL A 47 6.39 7.70 0.59
N ASP A 48 6.30 7.52 1.91
CA ASP A 48 7.33 8.02 2.83
C ASP A 48 8.65 7.27 2.62
N PHE A 49 8.59 5.94 2.44
CA PHE A 49 9.74 5.12 2.11
C PHE A 49 10.39 5.56 0.78
N TYR A 50 9.58 5.77 -0.25
CA TYR A 50 10.06 6.25 -1.56
C TYR A 50 10.82 7.57 -1.40
N LYS A 51 10.22 8.54 -0.69
CA LYS A 51 10.84 9.86 -0.49
C LYS A 51 12.15 9.75 0.30
N ALA A 52 12.17 8.93 1.35
CA ALA A 52 13.39 8.71 2.16
C ALA A 52 14.49 8.08 1.31
N CYS A 53 14.17 7.07 0.51
CA CYS A 53 15.15 6.42 -0.38
C CYS A 53 15.70 7.40 -1.42
N LYS A 54 14.82 8.17 -2.09
CA LYS A 54 15.27 9.15 -3.09
C LYS A 54 16.18 10.22 -2.47
N LYS A 55 15.87 10.66 -1.26
CA LYS A 55 16.68 11.64 -0.52
C LYS A 55 18.10 11.11 -0.25
N GLU A 56 18.22 9.84 0.09
CA GLU A 56 19.52 9.18 0.40
C GLU A 56 20.21 8.61 -0.84
N GLY A 57 19.58 8.67 -2.02
CA GLY A 57 20.15 8.12 -3.26
C GLY A 57 20.07 6.60 -3.32
N ILE A 58 19.11 5.99 -2.63
CA ILE A 58 18.83 4.54 -2.66
C ILE A 58 17.65 4.32 -3.59
N LYS A 59 17.71 3.26 -4.38
CA LYS A 59 16.60 2.85 -5.26
C LYS A 59 15.49 2.21 -4.42
N PRO A 60 14.27 2.81 -4.34
CA PRO A 60 13.16 2.19 -3.62
C PRO A 60 12.50 1.09 -4.44
N ILE A 61 12.19 -0.02 -3.80
CA ILE A 61 11.38 -1.10 -4.38
C ILE A 61 10.10 -1.18 -3.55
N ILE A 62 8.97 -0.92 -4.19
CA ILE A 62 7.67 -0.90 -3.51
C ILE A 62 7.04 -2.30 -3.59
N GLY A 63 6.59 -2.80 -2.47
CA GLY A 63 5.97 -4.11 -2.37
C GLY A 63 5.03 -4.22 -1.18
N CYS A 64 4.59 -5.44 -0.92
CA CYS A 64 3.73 -5.78 0.21
C CYS A 64 3.82 -7.28 0.46
N GLU A 65 3.94 -7.68 1.73
CA GLU A 65 3.71 -9.06 2.10
C GLU A 65 2.21 -9.23 2.31
N VAL A 66 1.56 -9.87 1.36
CA VAL A 66 0.10 -10.06 1.39
C VAL A 66 -0.27 -11.36 2.11
N TYR A 67 -1.47 -11.41 2.67
CA TYR A 67 -2.05 -12.61 3.26
C TYR A 67 -2.91 -13.31 2.20
N VAL A 68 -2.65 -14.61 1.95
CA VAL A 68 -3.39 -15.42 0.97
C VAL A 68 -4.34 -16.33 1.72
N ALA A 69 -5.63 -16.27 1.41
CA ALA A 69 -6.65 -17.12 2.01
C ALA A 69 -6.44 -18.59 1.56
N PRO A 70 -6.73 -19.56 2.42
CA PRO A 70 -6.59 -20.99 2.04
C PRO A 70 -7.59 -21.43 0.98
N ARG A 71 -8.70 -20.71 0.86
CA ARG A 71 -9.75 -20.93 -0.16
C ARG A 71 -10.06 -19.56 -0.80
N MET A 72 -11.34 -19.23 -1.00
CA MET A 72 -11.72 -17.92 -1.54
C MET A 72 -11.68 -16.86 -0.44
N ARG A 73 -11.31 -15.63 -0.81
CA ARG A 73 -11.24 -14.52 0.14
C ARG A 73 -12.57 -14.21 0.85
N PHE A 74 -13.68 -14.64 0.26
CA PHE A 74 -15.02 -14.45 0.83
C PHE A 74 -15.37 -15.46 1.90
N ASP A 75 -14.65 -16.60 1.95
CA ASP A 75 -14.91 -17.69 2.89
C ASP A 75 -14.46 -17.29 4.29
N LYS A 76 -15.29 -17.60 5.31
CA LYS A 76 -15.03 -17.18 6.69
C LYS A 76 -15.45 -18.28 7.68
N ASP A 77 -15.10 -19.52 7.35
CA ASP A 77 -15.32 -20.64 8.24
C ASP A 77 -14.30 -20.62 9.38
N LYS A 78 -14.76 -20.88 10.62
CA LYS A 78 -13.91 -20.75 11.81
C LYS A 78 -12.80 -21.79 11.90
N VAL A 79 -12.89 -22.88 11.14
CA VAL A 79 -11.90 -23.97 11.14
C VAL A 79 -11.09 -23.94 9.85
N LEU A 80 -11.79 -23.93 8.70
CA LEU A 80 -11.16 -24.06 7.38
C LEU A 80 -10.45 -22.79 6.92
N ASP A 81 -10.90 -21.62 7.36
CA ASP A 81 -10.37 -20.33 6.89
C ASP A 81 -9.65 -19.52 7.99
N LYS A 82 -9.36 -20.17 9.12
CA LYS A 82 -8.67 -19.54 10.24
C LYS A 82 -7.23 -19.15 9.84
N GLU A 83 -6.55 -20.05 9.15
CA GLU A 83 -5.15 -19.86 8.75
C GLU A 83 -5.07 -19.08 7.43
N TYR A 84 -3.91 -18.55 7.13
CA TYR A 84 -3.61 -17.81 5.91
C TYR A 84 -2.13 -18.02 5.61
N ASN A 85 -1.75 -17.80 4.35
CA ASN A 85 -0.35 -17.90 3.95
C ASN A 85 0.21 -16.51 3.61
N HIS A 86 1.52 -16.35 3.75
CA HIS A 86 2.22 -15.12 3.35
C HIS A 86 2.72 -15.24 1.91
N LEU A 87 2.79 -14.11 1.21
CA LEU A 87 3.33 -14.04 -0.14
C LEU A 87 3.90 -12.63 -0.34
N VAL A 88 5.15 -12.53 -0.80
CA VAL A 88 5.78 -11.22 -1.03
C VAL A 88 5.59 -10.82 -2.50
N LEU A 89 5.04 -9.62 -2.71
CA LEU A 89 4.81 -9.05 -4.05
C LEU A 89 5.58 -7.74 -4.17
N LEU A 90 6.40 -7.62 -5.25
CA LEU A 90 7.22 -6.43 -5.51
C LEU A 90 6.80 -5.82 -6.85
N CYS A 91 6.68 -4.50 -6.91
CA CYS A 91 6.24 -3.78 -8.11
C CYS A 91 7.37 -3.60 -9.11
N LYS A 92 7.23 -4.15 -10.30
CA LYS A 92 8.19 -3.95 -11.39
C LYS A 92 8.02 -2.58 -12.06
N ASN A 93 6.76 -2.10 -12.13
CA ASN A 93 6.40 -0.91 -12.91
C ASN A 93 5.06 -0.36 -12.44
N GLU A 94 4.57 0.69 -13.09
CA GLU A 94 3.30 1.35 -12.75
C GLU A 94 2.11 0.38 -12.79
N LYS A 95 2.09 -0.54 -13.75
CA LYS A 95 1.01 -1.54 -13.87
C LYS A 95 0.97 -2.44 -12.62
N GLY A 96 2.15 -2.94 -12.22
CA GLY A 96 2.28 -3.75 -11.00
C GLY A 96 1.84 -2.99 -9.76
N TYR A 97 2.26 -1.73 -9.63
CA TYR A 97 1.85 -0.88 -8.49
C TYR A 97 0.33 -0.72 -8.44
N LYS A 98 -0.31 -0.41 -9.57
CA LYS A 98 -1.77 -0.26 -9.65
C LYS A 98 -2.49 -1.58 -9.34
N ASN A 99 -1.93 -2.70 -9.80
CA ASN A 99 -2.48 -4.03 -9.52
C ASN A 99 -2.35 -4.38 -8.04
N LEU A 100 -1.18 -4.13 -7.44
CA LEU A 100 -0.97 -4.38 -6.01
C LEU A 100 -1.92 -3.55 -5.14
N ILE A 101 -2.12 -2.26 -5.44
CA ILE A 101 -3.10 -1.41 -4.74
C ILE A 101 -4.50 -2.05 -4.80
N LYS A 102 -4.92 -2.53 -5.98
CA LYS A 102 -6.24 -3.16 -6.14
C LYS A 102 -6.36 -4.41 -5.29
N MET A 103 -5.34 -5.27 -5.29
CA MET A 103 -5.34 -6.49 -4.47
C MET A 103 -5.40 -6.16 -2.98
N VAL A 104 -4.54 -5.25 -2.52
CA VAL A 104 -4.51 -4.82 -1.12
C VAL A 104 -5.85 -4.17 -0.72
N SER A 105 -6.42 -3.30 -1.57
CA SER A 105 -7.73 -2.70 -1.28
C SER A 105 -8.84 -3.77 -1.17
N LYS A 106 -8.85 -4.73 -2.10
CA LYS A 106 -9.85 -5.81 -2.09
C LYS A 106 -9.68 -6.75 -0.89
N SER A 107 -8.45 -6.93 -0.42
CA SER A 107 -8.22 -7.75 0.79
C SER A 107 -8.94 -7.16 2.01
N TYR A 108 -9.02 -5.82 2.11
CA TYR A 108 -9.75 -5.14 3.18
C TYR A 108 -11.26 -5.13 2.95
N THR A 109 -11.70 -4.83 1.72
CA THR A 109 -13.14 -4.63 1.44
C THR A 109 -13.89 -5.94 1.22
N GLU A 110 -13.22 -6.98 0.74
CA GLU A 110 -13.83 -8.28 0.40
C GLU A 110 -13.31 -9.42 1.27
N GLY A 111 -11.98 -9.44 1.52
CA GLY A 111 -11.28 -10.60 2.09
C GLY A 111 -10.99 -10.54 3.59
N PHE A 112 -11.42 -9.50 4.29
CA PHE A 112 -11.05 -9.33 5.70
C PHE A 112 -11.69 -10.40 6.59
N TYR A 113 -10.82 -11.22 7.20
CA TYR A 113 -11.20 -12.20 8.22
C TYR A 113 -9.96 -12.40 9.10
N PHE A 114 -9.92 -11.75 10.26
CA PHE A 114 -8.76 -11.55 11.14
C PHE A 114 -7.63 -10.75 10.48
N LYS A 115 -7.31 -11.03 9.21
CA LYS A 115 -6.31 -10.34 8.39
C LYS A 115 -6.93 -9.97 7.04
N PRO A 116 -6.39 -8.94 6.36
CA PRO A 116 -6.84 -8.60 5.00
C PRO A 116 -6.25 -9.62 4.01
N ARG A 117 -7.10 -10.54 3.51
CA ARG A 117 -6.64 -11.67 2.67
C ARG A 117 -7.01 -11.49 1.21
N ILE A 118 -6.05 -11.74 0.34
CA ILE A 118 -6.31 -11.96 -1.08
C ILE A 118 -6.51 -13.48 -1.29
N ASP A 119 -6.72 -13.88 -2.54
CA ASP A 119 -6.82 -15.28 -2.94
C ASP A 119 -6.21 -15.48 -4.34
N HIS A 120 -6.17 -16.72 -4.79
CA HIS A 120 -5.64 -17.08 -6.12
C HIS A 120 -6.41 -16.38 -7.25
N ASP A 121 -7.73 -16.17 -7.11
CA ASP A 121 -8.54 -15.44 -8.10
C ASP A 121 -8.04 -13.99 -8.30
N LEU A 122 -7.69 -13.29 -7.22
CA LEU A 122 -7.12 -11.94 -7.32
C LEU A 122 -5.71 -11.96 -7.93
N LEU A 123 -4.92 -12.97 -7.57
CA LEU A 123 -3.58 -13.12 -8.15
C LEU A 123 -3.66 -13.35 -9.66
N GLU A 124 -4.57 -14.23 -10.11
CA GLU A 124 -4.78 -14.47 -11.55
C GLU A 124 -5.15 -13.19 -12.31
N LYS A 125 -5.96 -12.32 -11.69
CA LYS A 125 -6.41 -11.08 -12.32
C LYS A 125 -5.38 -9.96 -12.30
N TYR A 126 -4.47 -9.96 -11.32
CA TYR A 126 -3.65 -8.78 -11.05
C TYR A 126 -2.15 -9.07 -10.89
N SER A 127 -1.66 -10.23 -11.35
CA SER A 127 -0.22 -10.59 -11.27
C SER A 127 0.68 -9.77 -12.19
N GLU A 128 0.13 -9.22 -13.29
CA GLU A 128 0.92 -8.50 -14.30
C GLU A 128 1.69 -7.33 -13.68
N GLY A 129 2.98 -7.23 -14.00
CA GLY A 129 3.86 -6.14 -13.54
C GLY A 129 4.43 -6.34 -12.14
N LEU A 130 4.32 -7.56 -11.59
CA LEU A 130 4.85 -7.90 -10.26
C LEU A 130 5.94 -8.96 -10.35
N VAL A 131 6.84 -8.95 -9.37
CA VAL A 131 7.70 -10.08 -9.00
C VAL A 131 7.13 -10.66 -7.71
N CYS A 132 7.19 -11.98 -7.59
CA CYS A 132 6.63 -12.71 -6.45
C CYS A 132 7.71 -13.56 -5.77
N LEU A 133 7.77 -13.54 -4.43
CA LEU A 133 8.63 -14.40 -3.63
C LEU A 133 7.75 -15.29 -2.74
N SER A 134 8.20 -16.53 -2.49
CA SER A 134 7.41 -17.55 -1.77
C SER A 134 7.24 -17.27 -0.27
N ALA A 135 7.80 -16.17 0.23
CA ALA A 135 7.71 -15.68 1.61
C ALA A 135 8.40 -16.57 2.65
N CYS A 136 8.09 -16.30 3.91
CA CYS A 136 8.72 -16.91 5.10
C CYS A 136 8.10 -18.30 5.42
N LEU A 137 8.31 -18.82 6.62
CA LEU A 137 7.71 -20.10 7.06
C LEU A 137 6.19 -20.13 6.91
N ALA A 138 5.53 -18.96 6.95
CA ALA A 138 4.08 -18.87 6.78
C ALA A 138 3.63 -18.94 5.31
N GLY A 139 4.55 -19.02 4.36
CA GLY A 139 4.23 -19.16 2.93
C GLY A 139 3.59 -20.50 2.60
N GLU A 140 2.80 -20.55 1.52
CA GLU A 140 2.05 -21.76 1.12
C GLU A 140 2.98 -22.94 0.84
N ILE A 141 4.11 -22.70 0.16
CA ILE A 141 5.09 -23.74 -0.16
C ILE A 141 5.85 -24.18 1.10
N PRO A 142 6.42 -23.26 1.92
CA PRO A 142 7.01 -23.65 3.19
C PRO A 142 6.09 -24.48 4.08
N GLN A 143 4.81 -24.11 4.18
CA GLN A 143 3.84 -24.85 4.97
C GLN A 143 3.63 -26.27 4.43
N ALA A 144 3.53 -26.45 3.11
CA ALA A 144 3.41 -27.78 2.51
C ALA A 144 4.65 -28.64 2.79
N LEU A 145 5.85 -28.03 2.73
CA LEU A 145 7.12 -28.73 3.02
C LEU A 145 7.17 -29.17 4.51
N LEU A 146 6.76 -28.31 5.43
CA LEU A 146 6.70 -28.65 6.87
C LEU A 146 5.70 -29.80 7.15
N GLN A 147 4.61 -29.84 6.38
CA GLN A 147 3.62 -30.93 6.46
C GLN A 147 4.09 -32.19 5.72
N LYS A 148 5.31 -32.17 5.16
CA LYS A 148 5.92 -33.28 4.40
C LYS A 148 5.15 -33.61 3.11
N ASP A 149 4.37 -32.66 2.58
CA ASP A 149 3.64 -32.81 1.31
C ASP A 149 4.43 -32.13 0.18
N TYR A 150 5.50 -32.79 -0.23
CA TYR A 150 6.40 -32.27 -1.28
C TYR A 150 5.66 -32.11 -2.61
N ASP A 151 4.75 -33.04 -2.93
CA ASP A 151 4.00 -32.98 -4.19
C ASP A 151 3.07 -31.75 -4.24
N LYS A 152 2.44 -31.41 -3.12
CA LYS A 152 1.66 -30.17 -3.01
C LYS A 152 2.58 -28.95 -3.18
N ALA A 153 3.71 -28.92 -2.46
CA ALA A 153 4.67 -27.83 -2.57
C ALA A 153 5.10 -27.63 -4.03
N LYS A 154 5.37 -28.70 -4.76
CA LYS A 154 5.81 -28.65 -6.17
C LYS A 154 4.69 -28.14 -7.08
N ARG A 155 3.44 -28.63 -6.92
CA ARG A 155 2.30 -28.16 -7.71
C ARG A 155 2.06 -26.66 -7.50
N VAL A 156 2.11 -26.19 -6.26
CA VAL A 156 1.90 -24.78 -5.91
C VAL A 156 3.04 -23.92 -6.51
N ALA A 157 4.30 -24.37 -6.39
CA ALA A 157 5.45 -23.63 -6.95
C ALA A 157 5.33 -23.47 -8.46
N LEU A 158 4.95 -24.54 -9.15
CA LEU A 158 4.77 -24.49 -10.62
C LEU A 158 3.60 -23.60 -11.01
N TRP A 159 2.50 -23.60 -10.23
CA TRP A 159 1.37 -22.70 -10.48
C TRP A 159 1.79 -21.23 -10.36
N TYR A 160 2.55 -20.88 -9.30
CA TYR A 160 3.06 -19.51 -9.17
C TYR A 160 4.02 -19.13 -10.30
N ASP A 161 4.92 -20.05 -10.70
CA ASP A 161 5.88 -19.79 -11.79
C ASP A 161 5.16 -19.55 -13.12
N GLU A 162 4.11 -20.34 -13.39
CA GLU A 162 3.27 -20.17 -14.59
C GLU A 162 2.52 -18.83 -14.53
N LEU A 163 1.92 -18.52 -13.39
CA LEU A 163 1.10 -17.32 -13.21
C LEU A 163 1.89 -16.02 -13.37
N PHE A 164 3.06 -15.93 -12.75
CA PHE A 164 3.88 -14.72 -12.82
C PHE A 164 4.77 -14.71 -14.06
N GLY A 165 4.98 -15.88 -14.66
CA GLY A 165 5.88 -16.06 -15.80
C GLY A 165 7.33 -16.26 -15.36
N ARG A 166 8.04 -17.10 -16.09
CA ARG A 166 9.44 -17.48 -15.77
C ARG A 166 10.31 -16.24 -15.51
N GLY A 167 11.05 -16.26 -14.41
CA GLY A 167 11.94 -15.18 -13.99
C GLY A 167 11.26 -14.08 -13.18
N ASN A 168 9.95 -14.18 -12.92
CA ASN A 168 9.23 -13.25 -12.05
C ASN A 168 8.73 -13.91 -10.76
N TYR A 169 9.04 -15.18 -10.57
CA TYR A 169 8.71 -15.91 -9.34
C TYR A 169 9.99 -16.55 -8.79
N TYR A 170 10.17 -16.46 -7.47
CA TYR A 170 11.39 -16.94 -6.77
C TYR A 170 11.01 -17.70 -5.51
N LEU A 171 11.71 -18.81 -5.26
CA LEU A 171 11.62 -19.55 -4.01
C LEU A 171 12.52 -18.85 -2.99
N GLU A 172 11.94 -18.40 -1.88
CA GLU A 172 12.61 -17.53 -0.91
C GLU A 172 13.27 -18.34 0.20
N LEU A 173 14.57 -18.19 0.36
CA LEU A 173 15.37 -18.79 1.42
C LEU A 173 15.56 -17.79 2.55
N GLN A 174 15.33 -18.24 3.79
CA GLN A 174 15.59 -17.48 5.01
C GLN A 174 16.38 -18.35 5.98
N ASN A 175 17.30 -17.74 6.76
CA ASN A 175 18.07 -18.50 7.75
C ASN A 175 18.35 -17.63 8.99
N HIS A 176 17.53 -17.83 10.00
CA HIS A 176 17.67 -17.18 11.31
C HIS A 176 18.12 -18.17 12.39
N GLY A 177 18.64 -19.35 11.98
CA GLY A 177 19.01 -20.41 12.92
C GLY A 177 17.84 -21.24 13.44
N ILE A 178 16.68 -21.16 12.78
CA ILE A 178 15.46 -21.88 13.15
C ILE A 178 15.44 -23.24 12.44
N ASN A 179 15.19 -24.33 13.19
CA ASN A 179 15.21 -25.68 12.63
C ASN A 179 14.23 -25.88 11.48
N GLU A 180 13.05 -25.30 11.59
CA GLU A 180 12.00 -25.36 10.54
C GLU A 180 12.50 -24.74 9.23
N GLN A 181 13.27 -23.64 9.31
CA GLN A 181 13.85 -23.03 8.12
C GLN A 181 14.87 -23.94 7.45
N ALA A 182 15.67 -24.68 8.23
CA ALA A 182 16.63 -25.64 7.66
C ALA A 182 15.91 -26.72 6.84
N ILE A 183 14.80 -27.26 7.38
CA ILE A 183 13.98 -28.27 6.69
C ILE A 183 13.39 -27.67 5.40
N VAL A 184 12.80 -26.49 5.50
CA VAL A 184 12.17 -25.79 4.36
C VAL A 184 13.22 -25.47 3.28
N ASN A 185 14.36 -24.93 3.67
CA ASN A 185 15.43 -24.56 2.72
C ASN A 185 15.89 -25.76 1.90
N GLU A 186 16.06 -26.93 2.51
CA GLU A 186 16.44 -28.14 1.74
C GLU A 186 15.34 -28.53 0.75
N GLY A 187 14.06 -28.41 1.15
CA GLY A 187 12.93 -28.64 0.26
C GLY A 187 12.91 -27.63 -0.91
N LEU A 188 13.11 -26.34 -0.61
CA LEU A 188 13.15 -25.29 -1.64
C LEU A 188 14.32 -25.46 -2.61
N LYS A 189 15.50 -25.81 -2.10
CA LYS A 189 16.67 -26.12 -2.96
C LYS A 189 16.39 -27.30 -3.88
N ARG A 190 15.72 -28.34 -3.35
CA ARG A 190 15.30 -29.48 -4.18
C ARG A 190 14.27 -29.06 -5.23
N LEU A 191 13.25 -28.27 -4.86
CA LEU A 191 12.25 -27.73 -5.80
C LEU A 191 12.94 -26.92 -6.91
N SER A 192 13.86 -26.03 -6.55
CA SER A 192 14.60 -25.22 -7.52
C SER A 192 15.33 -26.09 -8.54
N ARG A 193 16.06 -27.12 -8.07
CA ARG A 193 16.78 -28.04 -8.95
C ARG A 193 15.84 -28.80 -9.91
N GLU A 194 14.66 -29.21 -9.42
CA GLU A 194 13.72 -30.01 -10.19
C GLU A 194 12.86 -29.18 -11.17
N THR A 195 12.55 -27.93 -10.85
CA THR A 195 11.63 -27.09 -11.62
C THR A 195 12.34 -26.00 -12.44
N GLY A 196 13.56 -25.64 -12.05
CA GLY A 196 14.29 -24.51 -12.62
C GLY A 196 13.87 -23.16 -12.06
N ILE A 197 12.95 -23.12 -11.07
CA ILE A 197 12.54 -21.86 -10.42
C ILE A 197 13.73 -21.33 -9.60
N PRO A 198 14.13 -20.06 -9.81
CA PRO A 198 15.30 -19.54 -9.12
C PRO A 198 15.05 -19.32 -7.62
N LEU A 199 16.13 -19.40 -6.83
CA LEU A 199 16.14 -19.10 -5.40
C LEU A 199 16.45 -17.61 -5.19
N VAL A 200 15.95 -17.04 -4.09
CA VAL A 200 16.33 -15.70 -3.61
C VAL A 200 16.52 -15.75 -2.09
N ALA A 201 17.54 -15.05 -1.58
CA ALA A 201 17.81 -15.01 -0.14
C ALA A 201 17.32 -13.70 0.46
N THR A 202 16.54 -13.79 1.54
CA THR A 202 16.08 -12.61 2.29
C THR A 202 16.33 -12.78 3.78
N ASN A 203 16.13 -11.70 4.53
CA ASN A 203 16.29 -11.74 5.99
C ASN A 203 15.02 -11.34 6.74
N ASP A 204 13.91 -11.12 6.06
CA ASP A 204 12.61 -10.82 6.70
C ASP A 204 12.80 -9.77 7.82
N VAL A 205 13.36 -8.62 7.42
CA VAL A 205 13.87 -7.61 8.37
C VAL A 205 12.72 -6.98 9.13
N HIS A 206 12.77 -7.06 10.47
CA HIS A 206 11.75 -6.47 11.36
C HIS A 206 12.32 -5.36 12.26
N TYR A 207 13.65 -5.26 12.38
CA TYR A 207 14.32 -4.21 13.15
C TYR A 207 15.68 -3.90 12.53
N ILE A 208 16.30 -2.79 12.96
CA ILE A 208 17.48 -2.25 12.28
C ILE A 208 18.77 -2.89 12.80
N GLU A 209 18.96 -2.90 14.13
CA GLU A 209 20.15 -3.45 14.75
C GLU A 209 19.79 -4.70 15.58
N LYS A 210 20.73 -5.62 15.73
CA LYS A 210 20.47 -6.88 16.44
C LYS A 210 19.89 -6.68 17.84
N GLN A 211 20.36 -5.68 18.59
CA GLN A 211 19.86 -5.39 19.93
C GLN A 211 18.41 -4.88 19.96
N ASP A 212 17.85 -4.45 18.83
CA ASP A 212 16.48 -3.97 18.73
C ASP A 212 15.44 -5.12 18.79
N ALA A 213 15.88 -6.37 18.79
CA ALA A 213 15.02 -7.54 19.01
C ALA A 213 14.12 -7.37 20.26
N LYS A 214 14.67 -6.72 21.30
CA LYS A 214 13.92 -6.44 22.54
C LYS A 214 12.79 -5.44 22.30
N ILE A 215 12.99 -4.47 21.39
CA ILE A 215 11.97 -3.49 21.04
C ILE A 215 10.82 -4.20 20.31
N GLN A 216 11.18 -5.07 19.35
CA GLN A 216 10.20 -5.88 18.63
C GLN A 216 9.35 -6.73 19.61
N GLN A 217 9.99 -7.36 20.59
CA GLN A 217 9.27 -8.16 21.61
C GLN A 217 8.24 -7.32 22.35
N VAL A 218 8.59 -6.07 22.71
CA VAL A 218 7.64 -5.15 23.37
C VAL A 218 6.47 -4.82 22.43
N LEU A 219 6.74 -4.56 21.13
CA LEU A 219 5.69 -4.29 20.15
C LEU A 219 4.71 -5.48 20.03
N ILE A 220 5.25 -6.70 19.97
CA ILE A 220 4.44 -7.92 19.91
C ILE A 220 3.56 -8.04 21.18
N CYS A 221 4.12 -7.78 22.36
CA CYS A 221 3.34 -7.78 23.61
C CYS A 221 2.19 -6.77 23.56
N ILE A 222 2.45 -5.56 23.07
CA ILE A 222 1.43 -4.52 22.91
C ILE A 222 0.35 -5.00 21.92
N ALA A 223 0.76 -5.54 20.78
CA ALA A 223 -0.15 -5.99 19.71
C ALA A 223 -1.05 -7.16 20.17
N THR A 224 -0.53 -8.03 21.03
CA THR A 224 -1.26 -9.22 21.50
C THR A 224 -1.94 -9.01 22.87
N ASN A 225 -1.80 -7.81 23.45
CA ASN A 225 -2.31 -7.48 24.79
C ASN A 225 -1.74 -8.42 25.86
N LYS A 226 -0.43 -8.63 25.81
CA LYS A 226 0.34 -9.50 26.71
C LYS A 226 1.47 -8.71 27.37
N THR A 227 2.17 -9.33 28.32
CA THR A 227 3.35 -8.76 28.97
C THR A 227 4.59 -9.57 28.61
N ILE A 228 5.77 -8.99 28.83
CA ILE A 228 7.06 -9.66 28.59
C ILE A 228 7.10 -10.95 29.46
N GLY A 229 7.33 -12.07 28.82
CA GLY A 229 7.36 -13.39 29.47
C GLY A 229 6.10 -14.21 29.30
N ASP A 230 5.00 -13.60 28.80
CA ASP A 230 3.81 -14.36 28.44
C ASP A 230 4.01 -15.02 27.06
N ASP A 231 3.32 -16.12 26.81
CA ASP A 231 3.22 -16.69 25.47
C ASP A 231 2.33 -15.76 24.61
N THR A 232 2.93 -15.08 23.65
CA THR A 232 2.21 -14.16 22.76
C THR A 232 1.57 -14.87 21.57
N GLY A 233 1.95 -16.12 21.32
CA GLY A 233 1.55 -16.83 20.09
C GLY A 233 2.23 -16.30 18.83
N LEU A 234 3.07 -15.29 18.97
CA LEU A 234 3.87 -14.67 17.90
C LEU A 234 5.31 -14.58 18.40
N GLU A 235 6.00 -15.73 18.44
CA GLU A 235 7.37 -15.76 18.94
C GLU A 235 8.37 -15.80 17.78
N PHE A 236 9.23 -14.80 17.74
CA PHE A 236 10.44 -14.84 16.93
C PHE A 236 11.50 -15.60 17.73
N HIS A 237 11.71 -16.86 17.37
CA HIS A 237 12.63 -17.76 18.11
C HIS A 237 14.12 -17.44 17.92
N ALA A 238 14.43 -16.26 17.37
CA ALA A 238 15.80 -15.82 17.11
C ALA A 238 15.88 -14.29 17.09
N ASP A 239 17.05 -13.75 17.39
CA ASP A 239 17.33 -12.30 17.33
C ASP A 239 18.04 -11.92 16.02
N GLU A 240 17.67 -12.59 14.91
CA GLU A 240 18.38 -12.50 13.63
C GLU A 240 17.63 -11.74 12.53
N PHE A 241 16.48 -11.11 12.86
CA PHE A 241 15.62 -10.41 11.90
C PHE A 241 16.03 -8.93 11.69
N TYR A 242 17.33 -8.62 11.89
CA TYR A 242 17.85 -7.26 11.73
C TYR A 242 18.38 -7.01 10.31
N LEU A 243 18.62 -5.74 9.98
CA LEU A 243 19.15 -5.34 8.68
C LEU A 243 20.62 -5.74 8.55
N LYS A 244 20.90 -6.92 8.00
CA LYS A 244 22.23 -7.49 7.83
C LYS A 244 22.97 -6.85 6.65
N SER A 245 24.30 -6.76 6.73
CA SER A 245 25.14 -6.34 5.61
C SER A 245 25.20 -7.42 4.52
N GLU A 246 25.60 -7.04 3.29
CA GLU A 246 25.83 -7.99 2.21
C GLU A 246 26.82 -9.09 2.63
N GLN A 247 27.88 -8.71 3.36
CA GLN A 247 28.87 -9.70 3.82
C GLN A 247 28.22 -10.74 4.73
N GLN A 248 27.44 -10.32 5.72
CA GLN A 248 26.73 -11.22 6.63
C GLN A 248 25.78 -12.16 5.88
N MET A 249 25.03 -11.62 4.91
CA MET A 249 24.11 -12.43 4.11
C MET A 249 24.86 -13.44 3.25
N ARG A 250 25.99 -13.06 2.65
CA ARG A 250 26.83 -13.98 1.86
C ARG A 250 27.45 -15.08 2.72
N GLU A 251 27.79 -14.79 3.97
CA GLU A 251 28.27 -15.80 4.91
C GLU A 251 27.18 -16.81 5.26
N ILE A 252 25.97 -16.33 5.53
CA ILE A 252 24.80 -17.18 5.87
C ILE A 252 24.40 -18.08 4.70
N PHE A 253 24.50 -17.60 3.47
CA PHE A 253 24.06 -18.32 2.26
C PHE A 253 25.27 -18.69 1.36
N ALA A 254 26.42 -19.02 1.98
CA ALA A 254 27.65 -19.35 1.26
C ALA A 254 27.46 -20.55 0.29
N ASP A 255 26.59 -21.49 0.64
CA ASP A 255 26.27 -22.67 -0.17
C ASP A 255 25.28 -22.37 -1.31
N THR A 256 24.69 -21.19 -1.32
CA THR A 256 23.65 -20.78 -2.30
C THR A 256 23.88 -19.32 -2.75
N ALA A 257 25.12 -18.97 -3.05
CA ALA A 257 25.54 -17.60 -3.40
C ALA A 257 24.68 -16.98 -4.50
N GLN A 258 24.17 -17.78 -5.44
CA GLN A 258 23.29 -17.30 -6.51
C GLN A 258 21.98 -16.70 -5.94
N ALA A 259 21.48 -17.20 -4.81
CA ALA A 259 20.26 -16.65 -4.19
C ALA A 259 20.49 -15.20 -3.70
N ILE A 260 21.73 -14.89 -3.29
CA ILE A 260 22.12 -13.51 -2.94
C ILE A 260 22.19 -12.64 -4.22
N ASP A 261 22.86 -13.16 -5.26
CA ASP A 261 23.00 -12.40 -6.51
C ASP A 261 21.64 -12.12 -7.18
N ASN A 262 20.69 -13.03 -7.04
CA ASN A 262 19.32 -12.87 -7.58
C ASN A 262 18.59 -11.68 -6.92
N THR A 263 18.97 -11.25 -5.70
CA THR A 263 18.36 -10.05 -5.10
C THR A 263 18.62 -8.80 -5.93
N GLN A 264 19.83 -8.69 -6.51
CA GLN A 264 20.14 -7.56 -7.38
C GLN A 264 19.42 -7.66 -8.71
N ILE A 265 19.28 -8.87 -9.27
CA ILE A 265 18.53 -9.09 -10.52
C ILE A 265 17.08 -8.59 -10.32
N ILE A 266 16.45 -8.97 -9.21
CA ILE A 266 15.09 -8.52 -8.89
C ILE A 266 15.05 -7.00 -8.71
N ALA A 267 16.02 -6.43 -7.99
CA ALA A 267 16.11 -4.98 -7.79
C ALA A 267 16.19 -4.24 -9.14
N ASP A 268 16.96 -4.78 -10.09
CA ASP A 268 17.12 -4.17 -11.42
C ASP A 268 15.82 -4.25 -12.24
N MET A 269 14.99 -5.28 -12.03
CA MET A 269 13.69 -5.43 -12.68
C MET A 269 12.65 -4.45 -12.14
N CYS A 270 12.78 -3.98 -10.90
CA CYS A 270 11.80 -3.13 -10.22
C CYS A 270 12.08 -1.66 -10.52
N ASN A 271 11.31 -1.06 -11.44
CA ASN A 271 11.53 0.29 -11.93
C ASN A 271 10.21 1.07 -11.92
N PHE A 272 9.78 1.44 -10.72
CA PHE A 272 8.57 2.23 -10.49
C PHE A 272 8.93 3.52 -9.78
N ASP A 273 8.41 4.64 -10.28
CA ASP A 273 8.56 5.97 -9.65
C ASP A 273 7.18 6.61 -9.45
N PHE A 274 7.01 7.27 -8.30
CA PHE A 274 5.82 8.08 -8.05
C PHE A 274 5.91 9.40 -8.81
N GLU A 275 4.80 9.80 -9.42
CA GLU A 275 4.66 11.10 -10.06
C GLU A 275 4.10 12.09 -9.03
N PHE A 276 4.83 13.18 -8.75
CA PHE A 276 4.43 14.24 -7.82
C PHE A 276 4.22 15.57 -8.56
N GLY A 277 3.50 16.48 -7.90
CA GLY A 277 3.30 17.83 -8.42
C GLY A 277 2.15 17.98 -9.41
N HIS A 278 1.44 16.92 -9.71
CA HIS A 278 0.26 16.97 -10.59
C HIS A 278 -0.99 16.63 -9.77
N THR A 279 -1.85 17.61 -9.63
CA THR A 279 -3.13 17.42 -8.93
C THR A 279 -4.06 16.59 -9.83
N LYS A 280 -4.48 15.43 -9.36
CA LYS A 280 -5.40 14.54 -10.07
C LYS A 280 -6.79 14.67 -9.45
N LEU A 281 -7.55 15.68 -9.91
CA LEU A 281 -8.93 15.86 -9.48
C LEU A 281 -9.82 14.80 -10.15
N PRO A 282 -10.80 14.24 -9.41
CA PRO A 282 -11.79 13.36 -10.06
C PRO A 282 -12.56 14.10 -11.14
N TYR A 283 -12.95 13.38 -12.17
CA TYR A 283 -13.77 13.90 -13.26
C TYR A 283 -15.24 13.93 -12.81
N TYR A 284 -15.94 15.06 -13.06
CA TYR A 284 -17.37 15.19 -12.77
C TYR A 284 -18.17 14.89 -14.04
N GLU A 285 -19.12 13.95 -13.99
CA GLU A 285 -20.00 13.64 -15.11
C GLU A 285 -21.12 14.65 -15.19
N THR A 286 -21.05 15.56 -16.18
CA THR A 286 -22.10 16.57 -16.41
C THR A 286 -23.29 15.97 -17.15
N PRO A 287 -24.53 16.47 -16.91
CA PRO A 287 -25.68 16.02 -17.69
C PRO A 287 -25.50 16.29 -19.19
N ASN A 288 -25.86 15.30 -20.02
CA ASN A 288 -25.79 15.36 -21.48
C ASN A 288 -24.36 15.69 -22.01
N ASN A 289 -23.32 15.37 -21.24
CA ASN A 289 -21.92 15.68 -21.58
C ASN A 289 -21.70 17.17 -21.86
N MET A 290 -22.43 18.04 -21.16
CA MET A 290 -22.24 19.49 -21.24
C MET A 290 -20.83 19.86 -20.79
N ASP A 291 -20.25 20.90 -21.38
CA ASP A 291 -18.96 21.44 -20.93
C ASP A 291 -19.02 21.75 -19.41
N HIS A 292 -17.99 21.39 -18.68
CA HIS A 292 -17.98 21.48 -17.21
C HIS A 292 -18.10 22.91 -16.72
N PHE A 293 -17.40 23.84 -17.38
CA PHE A 293 -17.44 25.25 -17.00
C PHE A 293 -18.81 25.85 -17.30
N GLU A 294 -19.37 25.57 -18.46
CA GLU A 294 -20.71 26.05 -18.85
C GLU A 294 -21.79 25.52 -17.90
N TYR A 295 -21.68 24.23 -17.51
CA TYR A 295 -22.61 23.65 -16.53
C TYR A 295 -22.47 24.33 -15.17
N PHE A 296 -21.23 24.54 -14.70
CA PHE A 296 -20.96 25.24 -13.44
C PHE A 296 -21.51 26.66 -13.46
N LYS A 297 -21.26 27.41 -14.53
CA LYS A 297 -21.76 28.78 -14.75
C LYS A 297 -23.31 28.80 -14.70
N MET A 298 -23.95 27.88 -15.41
CA MET A 298 -25.42 27.74 -15.42
C MET A 298 -25.94 27.53 -13.99
N LEU A 299 -25.33 26.63 -13.22
CA LEU A 299 -25.78 26.37 -11.84
C LEU A 299 -25.61 27.62 -10.95
N CYS A 300 -24.52 28.36 -11.11
CA CYS A 300 -24.27 29.59 -10.36
C CYS A 300 -25.29 30.67 -10.72
N MET A 301 -25.61 30.86 -12.01
CA MET A 301 -26.58 31.83 -12.47
C MET A 301 -27.98 31.50 -11.94
N ASN A 302 -28.37 30.21 -11.96
CA ASN A 302 -29.62 29.77 -11.38
C ASN A 302 -29.66 30.01 -9.87
N GLY A 303 -28.56 29.79 -9.18
CA GLY A 303 -28.40 30.08 -7.75
C GLY A 303 -28.53 31.57 -7.45
N MET A 304 -27.99 32.40 -8.32
CA MET A 304 -28.10 33.88 -8.23
C MET A 304 -29.56 34.31 -8.21
N LYS A 305 -30.32 33.89 -9.24
CA LYS A 305 -31.76 34.20 -9.35
C LYS A 305 -32.56 33.68 -8.16
N LYS A 306 -32.29 32.45 -7.75
CA LYS A 306 -33.00 31.83 -6.60
C LYS A 306 -32.75 32.60 -5.31
N ARG A 307 -31.58 33.22 -5.14
CA ARG A 307 -31.16 33.86 -3.89
C ARG A 307 -31.50 35.35 -3.84
N TYR A 308 -31.34 36.05 -4.95
CA TYR A 308 -31.49 37.51 -5.04
C TYR A 308 -32.67 37.97 -5.89
N GLY A 309 -33.51 37.05 -6.39
CA GLY A 309 -34.63 37.35 -7.25
C GLY A 309 -34.28 37.37 -8.73
N GLU A 310 -35.28 37.63 -9.59
CA GLU A 310 -35.07 37.55 -11.04
C GLU A 310 -34.13 38.64 -11.59
N ASN A 311 -34.00 39.76 -10.88
CA ASN A 311 -33.19 40.92 -11.30
C ASN A 311 -32.19 41.31 -10.22
N PRO A 312 -31.14 40.50 -9.97
CA PRO A 312 -30.11 40.85 -9.03
C PRO A 312 -29.36 42.15 -9.44
N PRO A 313 -28.88 42.96 -8.50
CA PRO A 313 -28.06 44.12 -8.84
C PRO A 313 -26.82 43.75 -9.66
N GLU A 314 -26.46 44.61 -10.61
CA GLU A 314 -25.33 44.42 -11.55
C GLU A 314 -24.02 44.04 -10.82
N LYS A 315 -23.71 44.69 -9.71
CA LYS A 315 -22.50 44.38 -8.91
C LYS A 315 -22.37 42.92 -8.50
N TYR A 316 -23.49 42.17 -8.40
CA TYR A 316 -23.45 40.74 -8.08
C TYR A 316 -23.05 39.92 -9.30
N TYR A 317 -23.49 40.33 -10.48
CA TYR A 317 -23.08 39.69 -11.74
C TYR A 317 -21.57 39.90 -11.99
N ASP A 318 -21.08 41.14 -11.82
CA ASP A 318 -19.66 41.45 -11.98
C ASP A 318 -18.80 40.59 -11.05
N ARG A 319 -19.25 40.50 -9.79
CA ARG A 319 -18.53 39.70 -8.81
C ARG A 319 -18.55 38.21 -9.15
N LEU A 320 -19.71 37.70 -9.57
CA LEU A 320 -19.85 36.28 -9.95
C LEU A 320 -18.95 35.96 -11.15
N GLU A 321 -18.95 36.82 -12.16
CA GLU A 321 -18.12 36.62 -13.35
C GLU A 321 -16.63 36.55 -12.98
N TYR A 322 -16.16 37.47 -12.17
CA TYR A 322 -14.78 37.48 -11.68
C TYR A 322 -14.43 36.15 -10.96
N GLU A 323 -15.35 35.65 -10.11
CA GLU A 323 -15.12 34.39 -9.37
C GLU A 323 -15.13 33.18 -10.32
N LEU A 324 -16.05 33.15 -11.29
CA LEU A 324 -16.12 32.06 -12.28
C LEU A 324 -14.84 31.98 -13.09
N GLU A 325 -14.34 33.12 -13.61
CA GLU A 325 -13.08 33.16 -14.34
C GLU A 325 -11.90 32.69 -13.48
N THR A 326 -11.88 33.08 -12.21
CA THR A 326 -10.83 32.66 -11.28
C THR A 326 -10.84 31.14 -11.08
N VAL A 327 -12.01 30.56 -10.88
CA VAL A 327 -12.18 29.11 -10.67
C VAL A 327 -11.75 28.34 -11.93
N GLU A 328 -12.16 28.82 -13.10
CA GLU A 328 -11.81 28.23 -14.39
C GLU A 328 -10.29 28.27 -14.61
N LYS A 329 -9.70 29.45 -14.48
CA LYS A 329 -8.27 29.68 -14.68
C LYS A 329 -7.41 28.81 -13.76
N MET A 330 -7.89 28.54 -12.55
CA MET A 330 -7.18 27.70 -11.57
C MET A 330 -7.46 26.20 -11.75
N GLY A 331 -8.39 25.81 -12.66
CA GLY A 331 -8.71 24.41 -12.93
C GLY A 331 -9.53 23.72 -11.84
N TYR A 332 -10.32 24.49 -11.08
CA TYR A 332 -11.09 23.96 -9.95
C TYR A 332 -12.59 23.75 -10.26
N THR A 333 -13.00 23.83 -11.51
CA THR A 333 -14.42 23.67 -11.90
C THR A 333 -15.00 22.34 -11.39
N ASP A 334 -14.33 21.23 -11.69
CA ASP A 334 -14.78 19.89 -11.24
C ASP A 334 -14.83 19.79 -9.72
N TYR A 335 -13.87 20.37 -9.03
CA TYR A 335 -13.85 20.38 -7.57
C TYR A 335 -15.12 21.02 -7.00
N TYR A 336 -15.51 22.19 -7.56
CA TYR A 336 -16.73 22.88 -7.11
C TYR A 336 -17.99 22.07 -7.43
N LEU A 337 -18.06 21.45 -8.61
CA LEU A 337 -19.19 20.59 -9.00
C LEU A 337 -19.32 19.39 -8.04
N ILE A 338 -18.21 18.70 -7.76
CA ILE A 338 -18.17 17.54 -6.86
C ILE A 338 -18.62 17.94 -5.44
N VAL A 339 -18.09 19.05 -4.91
CA VAL A 339 -18.44 19.52 -3.56
C VAL A 339 -19.93 19.90 -3.51
N ALA A 340 -20.45 20.56 -4.55
CA ALA A 340 -21.86 20.92 -4.62
C ALA A 340 -22.76 19.68 -4.65
N ASP A 341 -22.33 18.64 -5.37
CA ASP A 341 -23.08 17.37 -5.42
C ASP A 341 -23.15 16.71 -4.03
N PHE A 342 -22.01 16.62 -3.34
CA PHE A 342 -21.98 16.07 -1.96
C PHE A 342 -22.92 16.83 -1.03
N VAL A 343 -22.88 18.16 -1.09
CA VAL A 343 -23.71 19.01 -0.23
C VAL A 343 -25.20 18.85 -0.61
N SER A 344 -25.51 18.82 -1.89
CA SER A 344 -26.87 18.64 -2.38
C SER A 344 -27.44 17.28 -1.98
N PHE A 345 -26.64 16.22 -2.14
CA PHE A 345 -27.02 14.87 -1.71
C PHE A 345 -27.33 14.85 -0.21
N ALA A 346 -26.44 15.39 0.62
CA ALA A 346 -26.65 15.41 2.06
C ALA A 346 -27.92 16.17 2.44
N LYS A 347 -28.14 17.35 1.83
CA LYS A 347 -29.33 18.17 2.08
C LYS A 347 -30.61 17.44 1.67
N SER A 348 -30.61 16.76 0.52
CA SER A 348 -31.78 16.00 0.03
C SER A 348 -32.17 14.88 0.99
N ARG A 349 -31.19 14.32 1.71
CA ARG A 349 -31.40 13.25 2.71
C ARG A 349 -31.57 13.79 4.14
N LYS A 350 -31.66 15.12 4.31
CA LYS A 350 -31.77 15.79 5.61
C LYS A 350 -30.59 15.49 6.53
N ILE A 351 -29.44 15.17 5.95
CA ILE A 351 -28.18 14.98 6.71
C ILE A 351 -27.61 16.38 6.99
N PRO A 352 -27.31 16.74 8.24
CA PRO A 352 -26.71 18.04 8.57
C PRO A 352 -25.36 18.22 7.88
N VAL A 353 -25.20 19.42 7.28
CA VAL A 353 -23.92 19.77 6.64
C VAL A 353 -23.29 20.90 7.45
N UNK A 354 -22.60 20.56 8.04
CA UNK A 354 -21.90 21.42 8.92
C UNK A 354 -20.66 22.01 8.33
N UNK A 355 -20.62 22.04 7.44
CA UNK A 355 -19.47 22.52 6.81
C UNK A 355 -19.21 23.94 7.02
N UNK A 356 -19.39 24.25 7.23
CA UNK A 356 -19.06 25.56 7.33
C UNK A 356 -19.60 26.31 8.52
N UNK A 357 -19.74 25.56 9.06
CA UNK A 357 -20.24 26.19 10.18
C UNK A 357 -19.29 26.46 11.26
N ASN A 358 -18.14 26.13 11.08
CA ASN A 358 -17.20 26.59 12.09
C ASN A 358 -16.36 27.79 11.57
N PRO A 359 -16.74 28.99 11.91
CA PRO A 359 -16.03 30.18 11.41
C PRO A 359 -14.63 30.37 12.01
N ARG A 360 -14.11 29.42 12.83
CA ARG A 360 -12.88 29.62 13.62
C ARG A 360 -11.66 28.77 13.20
N GLY A 361 -11.78 27.94 12.15
CA GLY A 361 -10.64 27.12 11.69
C GLY A 361 -9.83 27.81 10.60
N PRO A 362 -8.48 27.83 10.68
CA PRO A 362 -7.68 28.57 9.68
C PRO A 362 -7.59 27.94 8.29
N GLY A 363 -7.99 26.69 8.10
CA GLY A 363 -7.82 26.00 6.82
C GLY A 363 -9.05 25.92 5.91
N GLN A 364 -10.23 26.30 6.40
CA GLN A 364 -11.49 26.10 5.66
C GLN A 364 -12.14 27.40 5.19
N ARG A 365 -11.41 28.50 5.18
CA ARG A 365 -11.99 29.82 4.87
C ARG A 365 -12.18 30.12 3.40
N PHE A 366 -11.53 29.40 2.50
CA PHE A 366 -11.54 29.78 1.06
C PHE A 366 -12.79 29.38 0.31
N GLY A 367 -13.38 28.22 0.61
CA GLY A 367 -14.59 27.78 -0.10
C GLY A 367 -15.91 28.41 0.39
N CYS A 368 -15.88 29.09 1.54
CA CYS A 368 -17.11 29.57 2.19
C CYS A 368 -17.43 31.05 1.92
N ARG A 369 -16.51 31.81 1.34
CA ARG A 369 -16.69 33.26 1.11
C ARG A 369 -16.86 33.64 -0.37
N LEU A 370 -16.64 32.73 -1.30
CA LEU A 370 -16.86 32.99 -2.71
C LEU A 370 -18.35 32.92 -3.03
N ASN A 371 -18.86 33.86 -3.79
CA ASN A 371 -20.24 33.87 -4.25
C ASN A 371 -20.58 32.56 -4.99
N CYS A 372 -19.66 32.01 -5.75
CA CYS A 372 -19.86 30.72 -6.41
C CYS A 372 -20.24 29.61 -5.43
N GLY A 373 -19.53 29.49 -4.31
CA GLY A 373 -19.84 28.48 -3.29
C GLY A 373 -21.20 28.72 -2.63
N VAL A 374 -21.53 29.98 -2.39
CA VAL A 374 -22.81 30.37 -1.81
C VAL A 374 -23.95 30.12 -2.79
N LEU A 375 -23.78 30.54 -4.04
CA LEU A 375 -24.82 30.43 -5.08
C LEU A 375 -25.06 28.98 -5.47
N HIS A 376 -24.03 28.15 -5.37
CA HIS A 376 -24.14 26.72 -5.64
C HIS A 376 -24.80 25.92 -4.48
N GLY A 377 -25.27 26.62 -3.44
CA GLY A 377 -26.03 25.98 -2.34
C GLY A 377 -25.20 25.50 -1.18
N ASN A 378 -23.88 25.76 -1.19
CA ASN A 378 -22.96 25.25 -0.17
C ASN A 378 -23.08 26.02 1.17
N ASN A 379 -23.47 27.30 1.12
CA ASN A 379 -23.60 28.11 2.32
C ASN A 379 -24.70 29.19 2.22
N ARG A 380 -25.20 29.68 3.35
CA ARG A 380 -26.08 30.85 3.41
C ARG A 380 -25.27 32.03 3.96
N PRO A 381 -25.06 33.09 3.20
CA PRO A 381 -24.40 34.29 3.75
C PRO A 381 -25.33 35.04 4.70
N ARG A 382 -24.78 35.73 5.67
CA ARG A 382 -25.53 36.69 6.44
C ARG A 382 -25.76 37.94 5.59
N PRO A 383 -26.90 38.64 5.74
CA PRO A 383 -27.25 39.76 4.85
C PRO A 383 -26.28 40.94 4.80
N HIS A 384 -25.33 41.02 5.71
CA HIS A 384 -24.42 42.16 5.82
C HIS A 384 -22.94 41.86 5.48
N GLU A 385 -22.64 40.70 4.86
CA GLU A 385 -21.24 40.27 4.62
C GLU A 385 -20.86 40.23 3.13
N ILE A 386 -21.60 40.95 2.24
CA ILE A 386 -21.29 41.01 0.79
C ILE A 386 -20.81 42.44 0.45
#